data_956461487ec1c51c33bb906a0099d6cc
#
_entry.id   956461487ec1c51c33bb906a0099d6cc
#
_cell.length_a   1.000
_cell.length_b   1.000
_cell.length_c   1.000
_cell.angle_alpha   90.00
_cell.angle_beta   90.00
_cell.angle_gamma   90.00
#
_symmetry.space_group_name_H-M   'P 1'
#
loop_
_entity.id
_entity.type
_entity.pdbx_description
1 polymer ?
#
loop_
_entity_poly.entity_id
_entity_poly.type
_entity_poly.pdbx_seq_one_letter_code
_entity_poly.pdbx_strand_id
1 'polypeptide(L)'
;LVAAPGKVGRWSVDVGNVALHVNDFKVPYDRGNAVDLNGNRSGSLFQSIETVPGFRYHVRFLMSGNWSTFPSKARTLAVYFGSEKKVFTVKRPSRWSKSNMRWEEHDLVFTAVRPLTGIRFASETAGIPDGPVVANVRVLKEALAPGPLESINVPLPENLADFIKDNKKAIALGKALFWDMQAGSDGRTACASCHYNAGADIRTKNQLHPGAPGSAFGHQSEASLKLGIAAAQSFKGANQELKPSDFPFHRFKDPTRPGSSSADGYSKNPVISDSMQVFGSQGVVNQSFISIVVGNPVDKCKKIADLVFNIKGSNARQVTGRNAPSTINAVFHDRLFWDGRANRYFNGVNPFGDLDKDARVYRLVNGVLMEKVQIRLDNAALASQAVGPVLSAVEMSADGRDFRELGRKLLSLQPLALQKVHEDDSVLGIYRDSDGRGLNEEVASYAKLIRESFNREWWAGGKITDGGYTHMEANFSLFWGLAIMMYESTLVSDQTPFDAYAKGDRSALSENAKKGFRIFMNEGKCITCHHGPEFAGATVSMTRGQLS
;
A
#
# COMPACT_ATOMS: atom_id res chain seq x y z
N LEU A 1 -1.54 -40.07 -11.59
CA LEU A 1 -1.16 -40.32 -10.20
C LEU A 1 0.06 -39.51 -9.81
N VAL A 2 0.04 -38.92 -8.62
CA VAL A 2 1.18 -38.24 -7.99
C VAL A 2 1.44 -38.90 -6.65
N ALA A 3 2.64 -39.46 -6.47
CA ALA A 3 3.05 -40.14 -5.24
C ALA A 3 3.84 -39.19 -4.33
N ALA A 4 3.85 -39.46 -3.03
CA ALA A 4 4.69 -38.77 -2.07
C ALA A 4 6.18 -39.26 -2.18
N PRO A 5 7.18 -38.31 -2.10
CA PRO A 5 6.98 -36.84 -2.12
C PRO A 5 6.70 -36.33 -3.55
N GLY A 6 5.66 -35.56 -3.71
CA GLY A 6 5.23 -35.00 -5.01
C GLY A 6 4.47 -33.70 -4.85
N LYS A 7 4.08 -33.07 -5.97
CA LYS A 7 3.34 -31.80 -5.97
C LYS A 7 2.13 -31.82 -6.90
N VAL A 8 1.04 -31.19 -6.48
CA VAL A 8 -0.14 -30.86 -7.28
C VAL A 8 -0.35 -29.34 -7.17
N GLY A 9 0.11 -28.59 -8.15
CA GLY A 9 0.16 -27.14 -8.06
C GLY A 9 1.03 -26.67 -6.89
N ARG A 10 0.44 -25.89 -5.98
CA ARG A 10 1.09 -25.42 -4.75
C ARG A 10 1.00 -26.40 -3.57
N TRP A 11 0.30 -27.51 -3.73
CA TRP A 11 0.12 -28.53 -2.71
C TRP A 11 1.19 -29.61 -2.83
N SER A 12 1.72 -30.02 -1.69
CA SER A 12 2.62 -31.18 -1.59
C SER A 12 1.82 -32.44 -1.31
N VAL A 13 2.13 -33.52 -1.99
CA VAL A 13 1.67 -34.86 -1.62
C VAL A 13 2.66 -35.38 -0.59
N ASP A 14 2.24 -35.47 0.66
CA ASP A 14 3.12 -35.80 1.80
C ASP A 14 2.96 -37.25 2.30
N VAL A 15 1.83 -37.88 2.00
CA VAL A 15 1.57 -39.31 2.31
C VAL A 15 0.90 -39.96 1.11
N GLY A 16 1.22 -41.22 0.87
CA GLY A 16 0.55 -42.08 -0.10
C GLY A 16 0.66 -41.60 -1.54
N ASN A 17 -0.46 -41.60 -2.26
CA ASN A 17 -0.57 -40.99 -3.58
C ASN A 17 -1.99 -40.47 -3.84
N VAL A 18 -2.07 -39.50 -4.76
CA VAL A 18 -3.32 -38.87 -5.17
C VAL A 18 -3.49 -38.96 -6.68
N ALA A 19 -4.74 -38.88 -7.15
CA ALA A 19 -5.03 -38.82 -8.60
C ALA A 19 -5.57 -37.43 -8.95
N LEU A 20 -4.87 -36.73 -9.84
CA LEU A 20 -5.33 -35.45 -10.38
C LEU A 20 -6.27 -35.72 -11.58
N HIS A 21 -7.48 -35.19 -11.51
CA HIS A 21 -8.48 -35.23 -12.56
C HIS A 21 -8.62 -33.82 -13.16
N VAL A 22 -8.18 -33.67 -14.41
CA VAL A 22 -8.23 -32.41 -15.15
C VAL A 22 -9.38 -32.47 -16.14
N ASN A 23 -10.38 -31.62 -15.96
CA ASN A 23 -11.61 -31.57 -16.77
C ASN A 23 -12.41 -32.91 -16.84
N ASP A 24 -12.13 -33.81 -15.92
CA ASP A 24 -12.73 -35.16 -15.91
C ASP A 24 -14.06 -35.18 -15.16
N PHE A 25 -14.18 -34.34 -14.13
CA PHE A 25 -15.39 -34.18 -13.32
C PHE A 25 -16.00 -32.79 -13.54
N LYS A 26 -17.36 -32.77 -13.63
CA LYS A 26 -18.07 -31.49 -13.67
C LYS A 26 -18.03 -30.84 -12.26
N VAL A 27 -17.08 -29.96 -12.02
CA VAL A 27 -16.91 -29.23 -10.77
C VAL A 27 -17.69 -27.90 -10.83
N PRO A 28 -18.55 -27.57 -9.85
CA PRO A 28 -19.18 -26.26 -9.78
C PRO A 28 -18.13 -25.15 -9.62
N TYR A 29 -18.35 -24.04 -10.30
CA TYR A 29 -17.53 -22.80 -10.19
C TYR A 29 -16.05 -22.91 -10.62
N ASP A 30 -15.63 -24.04 -11.25
CA ASP A 30 -14.24 -24.23 -11.68
C ASP A 30 -14.16 -24.95 -13.04
N ARG A 31 -12.96 -25.04 -13.61
CA ARG A 31 -12.65 -25.67 -14.90
C ARG A 31 -12.64 -27.22 -14.85
N GLY A 32 -13.21 -27.80 -13.80
CA GLY A 32 -13.33 -29.25 -13.69
C GLY A 32 -12.10 -29.96 -13.09
N ASN A 33 -11.17 -29.21 -12.45
CA ASN A 33 -10.01 -29.81 -11.79
C ASN A 33 -10.39 -30.30 -10.39
N ALA A 34 -10.07 -31.56 -10.10
CA ALA A 34 -10.31 -32.17 -8.79
C ALA A 34 -9.19 -33.16 -8.45
N VAL A 35 -9.01 -33.43 -7.15
CA VAL A 35 -8.01 -34.38 -6.68
C VAL A 35 -8.69 -35.48 -5.87
N ASP A 36 -8.58 -36.72 -6.35
CA ASP A 36 -8.90 -37.92 -5.56
C ASP A 36 -7.72 -38.22 -4.63
N LEU A 37 -8.01 -38.29 -3.35
CA LEU A 37 -7.02 -38.53 -2.30
C LEU A 37 -6.67 -40.02 -2.11
N ASN A 38 -7.24 -40.91 -2.95
CA ASN A 38 -6.80 -42.30 -3.09
C ASN A 38 -6.43 -42.54 -4.55
N GLY A 39 -5.19 -42.40 -4.91
CA GLY A 39 -4.73 -42.81 -6.24
C GLY A 39 -4.85 -44.33 -6.41
N ASN A 40 -4.00 -45.09 -5.74
CA ASN A 40 -4.13 -46.55 -5.54
C ASN A 40 -3.96 -46.93 -4.05
N ARG A 41 -3.69 -45.98 -3.19
CA ARG A 41 -3.68 -46.06 -1.72
C ARG A 41 -4.00 -44.70 -1.12
N SER A 42 -4.46 -44.67 0.12
CA SER A 42 -4.79 -43.43 0.83
C SER A 42 -3.65 -42.43 0.80
N GLY A 43 -3.91 -41.22 0.38
CA GLY A 43 -2.96 -40.13 0.23
C GLY A 43 -3.39 -38.86 0.94
N SER A 44 -2.51 -37.88 0.95
CA SER A 44 -2.81 -36.56 1.52
C SER A 44 -2.14 -35.43 0.74
N LEU A 45 -2.80 -34.27 0.78
CA LEU A 45 -2.29 -32.98 0.30
C LEU A 45 -2.01 -32.07 1.48
N PHE A 46 -0.85 -31.42 1.45
CA PHE A 46 -0.41 -30.49 2.47
C PHE A 46 0.05 -29.16 1.86
N GLN A 47 -0.31 -28.06 2.50
CA GLN A 47 0.21 -26.72 2.18
C GLN A 47 0.35 -25.90 3.46
N SER A 48 1.47 -25.19 3.63
CA SER A 48 1.60 -24.13 4.62
C SER A 48 1.11 -22.81 4.02
N ILE A 49 0.32 -22.10 4.79
CA ILE A 49 -0.19 -20.77 4.43
C ILE A 49 0.22 -19.75 5.48
N GLU A 50 0.45 -18.53 5.04
CA GLU A 50 0.63 -17.40 5.95
C GLU A 50 -0.70 -17.08 6.63
N THR A 51 -0.66 -16.92 7.94
CA THR A 51 -1.81 -16.62 8.78
C THR A 51 -1.47 -15.54 9.79
N VAL A 52 -2.47 -14.79 10.22
CA VAL A 52 -2.34 -13.78 11.26
C VAL A 52 -2.86 -14.36 12.58
N PRO A 53 -2.01 -14.50 13.62
CA PRO A 53 -2.45 -15.01 14.91
C PRO A 53 -3.64 -14.21 15.47
N GLY A 54 -4.60 -14.91 16.07
CA GLY A 54 -5.83 -14.31 16.60
C GLY A 54 -6.97 -14.14 15.59
N PHE A 55 -6.71 -14.19 14.30
CA PHE A 55 -7.76 -14.08 13.29
C PHE A 55 -8.40 -15.41 12.96
N ARG A 56 -9.71 -15.35 12.66
CA ARG A 56 -10.47 -16.48 12.17
C ARG A 56 -10.33 -16.64 10.67
N TYR A 57 -10.29 -17.88 10.22
CA TYR A 57 -10.16 -18.27 8.83
C TYR A 57 -11.21 -19.29 8.45
N HIS A 58 -11.70 -19.21 7.23
CA HIS A 58 -12.58 -20.19 6.61
C HIS A 58 -11.79 -21.02 5.61
N VAL A 59 -11.80 -22.34 5.76
CA VAL A 59 -11.36 -23.28 4.72
C VAL A 59 -12.61 -23.80 4.02
N ARG A 60 -12.87 -23.28 2.83
CA ARG A 60 -13.98 -23.69 1.98
C ARG A 60 -13.50 -24.64 0.93
N PHE A 61 -14.21 -25.72 0.70
CA PHE A 61 -13.89 -26.69 -0.34
C PHE A 61 -15.12 -27.46 -0.77
N LEU A 62 -15.06 -28.02 -1.97
CA LEU A 62 -16.04 -28.97 -2.46
C LEU A 62 -15.51 -30.38 -2.21
N MET A 63 -16.36 -31.24 -1.66
CA MET A 63 -16.09 -32.66 -1.46
C MET A 63 -17.07 -33.53 -2.21
N SER A 64 -16.59 -34.62 -2.78
CA SER A 64 -17.38 -35.71 -3.31
C SER A 64 -16.67 -37.04 -3.08
N GLY A 65 -17.30 -38.15 -3.40
CA GLY A 65 -16.61 -39.43 -3.51
C GLY A 65 -16.30 -39.76 -4.96
N ASN A 66 -15.24 -40.51 -5.22
CA ASN A 66 -15.00 -40.99 -6.57
C ASN A 66 -16.17 -41.93 -7.04
N TRP A 67 -16.59 -41.79 -8.30
CA TRP A 67 -17.78 -42.41 -8.87
C TRP A 67 -17.62 -43.90 -9.16
N SER A 68 -16.41 -44.45 -9.09
CA SER A 68 -16.07 -45.77 -9.59
C SER A 68 -16.50 -46.98 -8.72
N THR A 69 -15.91 -48.09 -8.89
CA THR A 69 -16.28 -49.49 -8.73
C THR A 69 -16.79 -50.00 -7.35
N PHE A 70 -16.71 -49.23 -6.27
CA PHE A 70 -17.13 -49.72 -4.93
C PHE A 70 -18.28 -48.89 -4.32
N PRO A 71 -19.53 -49.14 -4.75
CA PRO A 71 -20.67 -48.28 -4.40
C PRO A 71 -21.07 -48.24 -2.93
N SER A 72 -20.79 -49.29 -2.18
CA SER A 72 -21.27 -49.44 -0.78
C SER A 72 -20.36 -48.84 0.29
N LYS A 73 -19.10 -48.49 -0.06
CA LYS A 73 -18.17 -47.95 0.93
C LYS A 73 -18.26 -46.41 1.03
N ALA A 74 -18.32 -45.91 2.27
CA ALA A 74 -18.20 -44.48 2.55
C ALA A 74 -16.80 -43.96 2.22
N ARG A 75 -16.69 -42.69 1.78
CA ARG A 75 -15.41 -41.99 1.55
C ARG A 75 -15.22 -40.99 2.68
N THR A 76 -14.13 -41.15 3.41
CA THR A 76 -13.85 -40.34 4.60
C THR A 76 -12.64 -39.46 4.37
N LEU A 77 -12.82 -38.17 4.59
CA LEU A 77 -11.83 -37.11 4.48
C LEU A 77 -11.55 -36.55 5.87
N ALA A 78 -10.28 -36.54 6.28
CA ALA A 78 -9.82 -35.74 7.41
C ALA A 78 -9.20 -34.44 6.90
N VAL A 79 -9.63 -33.31 7.43
CA VAL A 79 -9.04 -32.00 7.20
C VAL A 79 -8.38 -31.54 8.48
N TYR A 80 -7.08 -31.26 8.40
CA TYR A 80 -6.29 -30.74 9.51
C TYR A 80 -6.00 -29.28 9.27
N PHE A 81 -6.08 -28.50 10.33
CA PHE A 81 -5.66 -27.13 10.36
C PHE A 81 -4.86 -26.86 11.64
N GLY A 82 -3.57 -26.60 11.48
CA GLY A 82 -2.66 -26.56 12.63
C GLY A 82 -2.76 -27.85 13.44
N SER A 83 -3.24 -27.78 14.68
CA SER A 83 -3.48 -28.94 15.57
C SER A 83 -4.93 -29.47 15.53
N GLU A 84 -5.85 -28.76 14.88
CA GLU A 84 -7.25 -29.18 14.80
C GLU A 84 -7.49 -30.20 13.69
N LYS A 85 -8.40 -31.14 13.92
CA LYS A 85 -8.83 -32.15 12.94
C LYS A 85 -10.35 -32.16 12.85
N LYS A 86 -10.87 -32.14 11.62
CA LYS A 86 -12.30 -32.43 11.35
C LYS A 86 -12.43 -33.52 10.29
N VAL A 87 -13.46 -34.36 10.45
CA VAL A 87 -13.66 -35.53 9.58
C VAL A 87 -15.01 -35.41 8.89
N PHE A 88 -15.02 -35.66 7.61
CA PHE A 88 -16.19 -35.64 6.74
C PHE A 88 -16.34 -37.01 6.06
N THR A 89 -17.59 -37.45 5.92
CA THR A 89 -17.87 -38.72 5.27
C THR A 89 -18.98 -38.55 4.26
N VAL A 90 -18.70 -38.92 3.01
CA VAL A 90 -19.69 -38.95 1.95
C VAL A 90 -20.05 -40.40 1.62
N LYS A 91 -21.36 -40.70 1.58
CA LYS A 91 -21.91 -41.99 1.14
C LYS A 91 -22.41 -41.83 -0.27
N ARG A 92 -22.13 -42.82 -1.11
CA ARG A 92 -22.55 -42.79 -2.52
C ARG A 92 -24.09 -42.84 -2.70
N PRO A 93 -24.73 -41.85 -3.34
CA PRO A 93 -26.12 -41.96 -3.78
C PRO A 93 -26.24 -42.88 -4.99
N SER A 94 -27.43 -43.42 -5.23
CA SER A 94 -27.73 -44.44 -6.26
C SER A 94 -27.55 -44.01 -7.73
N ARG A 95 -27.18 -42.76 -8.03
CA ARG A 95 -27.04 -42.20 -9.38
C ARG A 95 -25.82 -41.29 -9.55
N TRP A 96 -24.66 -41.74 -9.17
CA TRP A 96 -23.41 -41.04 -9.42
C TRP A 96 -22.84 -41.31 -10.80
N SER A 97 -22.30 -40.24 -11.42
CA SER A 97 -21.53 -40.30 -12.67
C SER A 97 -20.48 -39.19 -12.70
N LYS A 98 -19.55 -39.25 -13.68
CA LYS A 98 -18.56 -38.17 -13.90
C LYS A 98 -19.22 -36.80 -14.09
N SER A 99 -20.39 -36.75 -14.70
CA SER A 99 -21.16 -35.52 -14.93
C SER A 99 -22.04 -35.11 -13.74
N ASN A 100 -22.22 -35.99 -12.76
CA ASN A 100 -23.07 -35.76 -11.58
C ASN A 100 -22.40 -36.30 -10.32
N MET A 101 -21.34 -35.62 -9.90
CA MET A 101 -20.54 -35.97 -8.73
C MET A 101 -21.22 -35.64 -7.38
N ARG A 102 -22.32 -34.91 -7.39
CA ARG A 102 -23.03 -34.47 -6.19
C ARG A 102 -22.08 -33.85 -5.16
N TRP A 103 -21.44 -32.75 -5.55
CA TRP A 103 -20.54 -32.02 -4.70
C TRP A 103 -21.24 -31.46 -3.45
N GLU A 104 -20.62 -31.65 -2.30
CA GLU A 104 -20.99 -31.03 -1.04
C GLU A 104 -20.01 -29.91 -0.75
N GLU A 105 -20.52 -28.71 -0.45
CA GLU A 105 -19.68 -27.58 -0.04
C GLU A 105 -19.51 -27.62 1.49
N HIS A 106 -18.27 -27.51 1.92
CA HIS A 106 -17.89 -27.47 3.33
C HIS A 106 -17.19 -26.17 3.66
N ASP A 107 -17.48 -25.62 4.85
CA ASP A 107 -16.86 -24.44 5.42
C ASP A 107 -16.36 -24.76 6.82
N LEU A 108 -15.05 -24.74 7.00
CA LEU A 108 -14.39 -24.94 8.29
C LEU A 108 -13.88 -23.62 8.82
N VAL A 109 -14.24 -23.27 10.03
CA VAL A 109 -13.74 -22.06 10.70
C VAL A 109 -12.76 -22.45 11.79
N PHE A 110 -11.63 -21.79 11.82
CA PHE A 110 -10.61 -21.95 12.85
C PHE A 110 -9.95 -20.61 13.17
N THR A 111 -9.29 -20.51 14.34
CA THR A 111 -8.51 -19.34 14.73
C THR A 111 -7.02 -19.67 14.58
N ALA A 112 -6.30 -18.84 13.82
CA ALA A 112 -4.87 -19.00 13.68
C ALA A 112 -4.14 -18.63 14.98
N VAL A 113 -3.18 -19.47 15.40
CA VAL A 113 -2.37 -19.23 16.60
C VAL A 113 -0.89 -18.95 16.28
N ARG A 114 -0.51 -19.04 15.00
CA ARG A 114 0.86 -18.84 14.49
C ARG A 114 0.86 -18.09 13.17
N PRO A 115 1.96 -17.40 12.81
CA PRO A 115 2.09 -16.71 11.52
C PRO A 115 2.11 -17.65 10.30
N LEU A 116 2.40 -18.93 10.51
CA LEU A 116 2.40 -19.97 9.47
C LEU A 116 1.59 -21.16 9.95
N THR A 117 0.57 -21.54 9.19
CA THR A 117 -0.32 -22.64 9.55
C THR A 117 -0.38 -23.68 8.44
N GLY A 118 -0.20 -24.96 8.80
CA GLY A 118 -0.35 -26.08 7.88
C GLY A 118 -1.80 -26.47 7.69
N ILE A 119 -2.21 -26.66 6.44
CA ILE A 119 -3.50 -27.27 6.08
C ILE A 119 -3.20 -28.60 5.40
N ARG A 120 -3.89 -29.65 5.84
CA ARG A 120 -3.79 -30.99 5.23
C ARG A 120 -5.16 -31.56 4.96
N PHE A 121 -5.34 -32.08 3.78
CA PHE A 121 -6.48 -32.91 3.37
C PHE A 121 -5.99 -34.34 3.24
N ALA A 122 -6.49 -35.25 4.05
CA ALA A 122 -6.02 -36.64 4.08
C ALA A 122 -7.19 -37.62 3.90
N SER A 123 -7.03 -38.62 3.06
CA SER A 123 -7.98 -39.71 2.96
C SER A 123 -7.85 -40.66 4.17
N GLU A 124 -8.97 -40.89 4.84
CA GLU A 124 -9.12 -41.98 5.83
C GLU A 124 -9.92 -43.16 5.26
N THR A 125 -10.07 -43.20 3.93
CA THR A 125 -10.73 -44.32 3.23
C THR A 125 -9.70 -45.41 2.95
N ALA A 126 -9.83 -46.55 3.63
CA ALA A 126 -8.92 -47.67 3.48
C ALA A 126 -9.50 -48.77 2.60
N GLY A 127 -8.61 -49.52 1.93
CA GLY A 127 -8.93 -50.77 1.24
C GLY A 127 -9.68 -50.64 -0.09
N ILE A 128 -9.73 -49.45 -0.67
CA ILE A 128 -10.23 -49.19 -2.02
C ILE A 128 -9.39 -48.12 -2.72
N PRO A 129 -9.21 -48.20 -4.05
CA PRO A 129 -8.43 -47.21 -4.81
C PRO A 129 -9.14 -45.85 -4.96
N ASP A 130 -10.43 -45.79 -4.68
CA ASP A 130 -11.25 -44.59 -4.90
C ASP A 130 -11.53 -43.90 -3.56
N GLY A 131 -11.09 -42.67 -3.41
CA GLY A 131 -11.17 -41.93 -2.16
C GLY A 131 -12.16 -40.78 -2.15
N PRO A 132 -12.06 -39.93 -1.13
CA PRO A 132 -12.70 -38.62 -1.15
C PRO A 132 -12.03 -37.76 -2.24
N VAL A 133 -12.86 -37.06 -3.02
CA VAL A 133 -12.43 -36.13 -4.06
C VAL A 133 -12.62 -34.72 -3.56
N VAL A 134 -11.59 -33.90 -3.66
CA VAL A 134 -11.59 -32.52 -3.21
C VAL A 134 -11.37 -31.58 -4.38
N ALA A 135 -12.14 -30.49 -4.41
CA ALA A 135 -12.00 -29.45 -5.43
C ALA A 135 -12.23 -28.06 -4.83
N ASN A 136 -11.82 -27.03 -5.55
CA ASN A 136 -12.09 -25.62 -5.25
C ASN A 136 -11.75 -25.22 -3.79
N VAL A 137 -10.57 -25.60 -3.31
CA VAL A 137 -10.13 -25.25 -1.97
C VAL A 137 -9.78 -23.77 -1.92
N ARG A 138 -10.40 -23.05 -0.99
CA ARG A 138 -10.15 -21.64 -0.71
C ARG A 138 -9.93 -21.43 0.78
N VAL A 139 -8.94 -20.63 1.12
CA VAL A 139 -8.72 -20.18 2.49
C VAL A 139 -8.94 -18.69 2.54
N LEU A 140 -9.91 -18.28 3.33
CA LEU A 140 -10.36 -16.89 3.44
C LEU A 140 -10.20 -16.43 4.88
N LYS A 141 -9.51 -15.33 5.10
CA LYS A 141 -9.49 -14.67 6.41
C LYS A 141 -10.88 -14.07 6.67
N GLU A 142 -11.44 -14.28 7.85
CA GLU A 142 -12.71 -13.67 8.24
C GLU A 142 -12.55 -12.16 8.33
N ALA A 143 -13.49 -11.42 7.75
CA ALA A 143 -13.49 -9.97 7.82
C ALA A 143 -13.83 -9.51 9.24
N LEU A 144 -12.98 -8.69 9.84
CA LEU A 144 -13.25 -8.09 11.14
C LEU A 144 -14.29 -6.98 10.99
N ALA A 145 -15.32 -6.98 11.82
CA ALA A 145 -16.31 -5.89 11.81
C ALA A 145 -15.63 -4.53 12.10
N PRO A 146 -16.00 -3.45 11.40
CA PRO A 146 -15.52 -2.12 11.73
C PRO A 146 -15.90 -1.72 13.16
N GLY A 147 -14.93 -1.13 13.86
CA GLY A 147 -15.07 -0.57 15.19
C GLY A 147 -14.59 0.88 15.24
N PRO A 148 -14.59 1.55 16.40
CA PRO A 148 -14.05 2.88 16.53
C PRO A 148 -12.53 2.85 16.33
N LEU A 149 -11.99 3.81 15.59
CA LEU A 149 -10.56 3.82 15.23
C LEU A 149 -9.65 3.94 16.45
N GLU A 150 -10.10 4.62 17.50
CA GLU A 150 -9.36 4.72 18.78
C GLU A 150 -9.12 3.38 19.49
N SER A 151 -9.81 2.29 19.04
CA SER A 151 -9.60 0.94 19.59
C SER A 151 -8.27 0.31 19.19
N ILE A 152 -7.51 0.94 18.32
CA ILE A 152 -6.18 0.49 17.90
C ILE A 152 -5.14 1.58 18.11
N ASN A 153 -3.94 1.16 18.48
CA ASN A 153 -2.82 2.08 18.62
C ASN A 153 -2.23 2.46 17.26
N VAL A 154 -1.72 3.70 17.16
CA VAL A 154 -0.96 4.13 15.99
C VAL A 154 0.32 3.29 15.90
N PRO A 155 0.53 2.53 14.80
CA PRO A 155 1.68 1.65 14.67
C PRO A 155 2.94 2.45 14.34
N LEU A 156 3.87 2.54 15.30
CA LEU A 156 5.19 3.14 15.11
C LEU A 156 6.29 2.06 15.22
N PRO A 157 7.51 2.32 14.69
CA PRO A 157 8.64 1.41 14.87
C PRO A 157 8.98 1.17 16.35
N GLU A 158 9.17 -0.08 16.75
CA GLU A 158 9.55 -0.43 18.12
C GLU A 158 10.93 0.15 18.50
N ASN A 159 11.85 0.22 17.53
CA ASN A 159 13.19 0.77 17.71
C ASN A 159 13.29 2.28 17.36
N LEU A 160 12.18 3.00 17.35
CA LEU A 160 12.16 4.42 17.03
C LEU A 160 13.05 5.26 17.97
N ALA A 161 13.14 4.87 19.25
CA ALA A 161 13.97 5.54 20.26
C ALA A 161 15.49 5.45 19.97
N ASP A 162 15.95 4.52 19.13
CA ASP A 162 17.34 4.48 18.67
C ASP A 162 17.68 5.67 17.74
N PHE A 163 16.67 6.33 17.21
CA PHE A 163 16.79 7.44 16.25
C PHE A 163 16.28 8.75 16.82
N ILE A 164 15.11 8.75 17.40
CA ILE A 164 14.40 9.95 17.89
C ILE A 164 14.42 9.97 19.41
N LYS A 165 14.95 11.06 19.98
CA LYS A 165 14.99 11.30 21.43
C LYS A 165 13.86 12.21 21.93
N ASP A 166 13.28 13.05 21.04
CA ASP A 166 12.17 13.95 21.36
C ASP A 166 11.12 13.91 20.25
N ASN A 167 10.01 13.25 20.53
CA ASN A 167 8.90 13.07 19.58
C ASN A 167 8.23 14.40 19.23
N LYS A 168 8.10 15.34 20.18
CA LYS A 168 7.44 16.64 19.91
C LYS A 168 8.27 17.49 18.96
N LYS A 169 9.58 17.48 19.13
CA LYS A 169 10.51 18.18 18.23
C LYS A 169 10.54 17.51 16.85
N ALA A 170 10.48 16.18 16.79
CA ALA A 170 10.40 15.45 15.54
C ALA A 170 9.08 15.75 14.78
N ILE A 171 7.96 15.85 15.47
CA ILE A 171 6.67 16.27 14.90
C ILE A 171 6.77 17.70 14.35
N ALA A 172 7.36 18.63 15.11
CA ALA A 172 7.54 20.01 14.65
C ALA A 172 8.43 20.10 13.41
N LEU A 173 9.55 19.37 13.40
CA LEU A 173 10.41 19.25 12.22
C LEU A 173 9.65 18.67 11.03
N GLY A 174 8.92 17.59 11.24
CA GLY A 174 8.14 16.91 10.19
C GLY A 174 7.07 17.82 9.58
N LYS A 175 6.33 18.55 10.43
CA LYS A 175 5.34 19.52 9.95
C LYS A 175 6.00 20.65 9.16
N ALA A 176 7.12 21.19 9.65
CA ALA A 176 7.85 22.22 8.92
C ALA A 176 8.30 21.72 7.54
N LEU A 177 8.93 20.54 7.46
CA LEU A 177 9.37 19.93 6.19
C LEU A 177 8.21 19.63 5.23
N PHE A 178 7.08 19.14 5.75
CA PHE A 178 5.89 18.80 4.94
C PHE A 178 5.26 20.04 4.27
N TRP A 179 5.27 21.17 4.96
CA TRP A 179 4.64 22.41 4.50
C TRP A 179 5.59 23.38 3.80
N ASP A 180 6.91 23.22 3.91
CA ASP A 180 7.86 24.18 3.35
C ASP A 180 7.98 24.11 1.84
N MET A 181 7.52 25.16 1.16
CA MET A 181 7.64 25.30 -0.30
C MET A 181 9.09 25.32 -0.80
N GLN A 182 10.04 25.68 0.06
CA GLN A 182 11.46 25.72 -0.28
C GLN A 182 12.04 24.32 -0.54
N ALA A 183 11.34 23.25 -0.14
CA ALA A 183 11.72 21.86 -0.42
C ALA A 183 11.69 21.54 -1.93
N GLY A 184 10.75 22.12 -2.67
CA GLY A 184 10.71 21.98 -4.12
C GLY A 184 11.89 22.63 -4.84
N SER A 185 12.31 22.09 -5.99
CA SER A 185 13.36 22.70 -6.82
C SER A 185 12.98 24.08 -7.32
N ASP A 186 11.71 24.36 -7.43
CA ASP A 186 11.15 25.65 -7.87
C ASP A 186 10.94 26.66 -6.70
N GLY A 187 11.23 26.27 -5.45
CA GLY A 187 10.97 27.07 -4.27
C GLY A 187 9.49 27.33 -3.99
N ARG A 188 8.57 26.56 -4.59
CA ARG A 188 7.11 26.77 -4.53
C ARG A 188 6.33 25.50 -4.26
N THR A 189 6.96 24.35 -4.28
CA THR A 189 6.28 23.05 -4.17
C THR A 189 6.70 22.34 -2.89
N ALA A 190 5.72 22.11 -2.01
CA ALA A 190 5.82 21.32 -0.79
C ALA A 190 4.98 20.03 -0.92
N CYS A 191 5.09 19.08 0.01
CA CYS A 191 4.13 17.97 0.13
C CYS A 191 2.70 18.51 0.25
N ALA A 192 2.51 19.53 1.09
CA ALA A 192 1.24 20.21 1.27
C ALA A 192 0.68 20.85 -0.02
N SER A 193 1.48 21.09 -1.06
CA SER A 193 0.96 21.60 -2.35
C SER A 193 -0.05 20.66 -3.00
N CYS A 194 0.05 19.34 -2.74
CA CYS A 194 -0.90 18.32 -3.22
C CYS A 194 -1.75 17.72 -2.08
N HIS A 195 -1.34 17.91 -0.82
CA HIS A 195 -1.99 17.33 0.36
C HIS A 195 -2.56 18.39 1.34
N TYR A 196 -3.00 19.55 0.82
CA TYR A 196 -3.39 20.70 1.66
C TYR A 196 -4.83 20.65 2.19
N ASN A 197 -5.74 19.95 1.50
CA ASN A 197 -7.16 19.90 1.84
C ASN A 197 -7.58 18.54 2.35
N ALA A 198 -7.51 18.32 3.66
CA ALA A 198 -7.72 16.99 4.27
C ALA A 198 -6.83 15.91 3.62
N GLY A 199 -5.60 16.27 3.26
CA GLY A 199 -4.65 15.41 2.59
C GLY A 199 -4.89 15.21 1.09
N ALA A 200 -5.84 15.89 0.47
CA ALA A 200 -6.20 15.77 -0.94
C ALA A 200 -5.96 17.06 -1.74
N ASP A 201 -5.95 16.95 -3.06
CA ASP A 201 -5.84 18.06 -4.00
C ASP A 201 -7.21 18.36 -4.62
N ILE A 202 -7.76 19.53 -4.36
CA ILE A 202 -9.07 19.98 -4.88
C ILE A 202 -8.93 20.98 -6.04
N ARG A 203 -7.73 21.23 -6.54
CA ARG A 203 -7.55 22.10 -7.72
C ARG A 203 -8.22 21.46 -8.93
N THR A 204 -8.66 22.30 -9.86
CA THR A 204 -9.33 21.84 -11.09
C THR A 204 -8.53 22.15 -12.35
N LYS A 205 -7.48 22.97 -12.23
CA LYS A 205 -6.67 23.43 -13.35
C LYS A 205 -5.36 22.70 -13.41
N ASN A 206 -5.00 22.22 -14.61
CA ASN A 206 -3.79 21.45 -14.88
C ASN A 206 -3.70 20.17 -14.00
N GLN A 207 -4.78 19.40 -13.97
CA GLN A 207 -4.89 18.14 -13.22
C GLN A 207 -5.03 16.91 -14.11
N LEU A 208 -5.06 17.11 -15.43
CA LEU A 208 -5.15 16.01 -16.40
C LEU A 208 -3.76 15.57 -16.84
N HIS A 209 -3.53 14.28 -16.75
CA HIS A 209 -2.41 13.57 -17.34
C HIS A 209 -2.93 12.76 -18.52
N PRO A 210 -2.28 12.76 -19.70
CA PRO A 210 -2.78 12.10 -20.89
C PRO A 210 -2.90 10.57 -20.75
N GLY A 211 -2.38 9.99 -19.66
CA GLY A 211 -2.30 8.55 -19.50
C GLY A 211 -1.33 7.90 -20.50
N ALA A 212 -0.97 6.65 -20.22
CA ALA A 212 -0.33 5.81 -21.22
C ALA A 212 -0.84 4.39 -21.03
N PRO A 213 -1.22 3.66 -22.10
CA PRO A 213 -1.62 2.27 -21.99
C PRO A 213 -0.54 1.46 -21.29
N GLY A 214 -0.88 0.84 -20.16
CA GLY A 214 0.04 -0.01 -19.41
C GLY A 214 1.05 0.71 -18.50
N SER A 215 1.03 2.03 -18.37
CA SER A 215 1.88 2.75 -17.40
C SER A 215 1.32 2.65 -15.98
N ALA A 216 1.40 1.46 -15.38
CA ALA A 216 1.14 1.28 -13.95
C ALA A 216 2.16 2.02 -13.05
N PHE A 217 3.27 2.49 -13.64
CA PHE A 217 4.42 3.05 -12.92
C PHE A 217 4.80 4.39 -13.54
N GLY A 218 4.71 5.44 -12.77
CA GLY A 218 4.87 6.85 -13.15
C GLY A 218 6.20 7.32 -13.73
N HIS A 219 6.98 6.46 -14.35
CA HIS A 219 8.13 6.83 -15.16
C HIS A 219 7.76 6.69 -16.64
N GLN A 220 7.37 7.82 -17.24
CA GLN A 220 7.22 7.87 -18.70
C GLN A 220 8.60 8.01 -19.34
N SER A 221 9.08 6.91 -19.93
CA SER A 221 10.15 7.00 -20.92
C SER A 221 9.61 7.66 -22.20
N GLU A 222 10.47 8.30 -23.00
CA GLU A 222 10.08 8.79 -24.35
C GLU A 222 9.39 7.70 -25.20
N ALA A 223 9.71 6.43 -24.98
CA ALA A 223 9.08 5.29 -25.63
C ALA A 223 7.60 5.11 -25.19
N SER A 224 7.27 5.39 -23.93
CA SER A 224 5.89 5.34 -23.43
C SER A 224 5.05 6.48 -24.00
N LEU A 225 5.64 7.64 -24.21
CA LEU A 225 5.00 8.78 -24.89
C LEU A 225 4.73 8.47 -26.37
N LYS A 226 5.63 7.75 -27.06
CA LYS A 226 5.42 7.33 -28.47
C LYS A 226 4.33 6.27 -28.61
N LEU A 227 4.18 5.37 -27.65
CA LEU A 227 3.07 4.39 -27.59
C LEU A 227 1.74 5.03 -27.18
N GLY A 228 1.78 6.15 -26.46
CA GLY A 228 0.62 6.91 -26.00
C GLY A 228 0.04 7.91 -27.02
N ILE A 229 0.43 7.87 -28.30
CA ILE A 229 -0.01 8.83 -29.33
C ILE A 229 -1.54 8.96 -29.39
N ALA A 230 -2.27 7.89 -29.24
CA ALA A 230 -3.75 7.93 -29.23
C ALA A 230 -4.32 8.62 -27.98
N ALA A 231 -3.69 8.45 -26.82
CA ALA A 231 -4.08 9.14 -25.59
C ALA A 231 -3.66 10.62 -25.62
N ALA A 232 -2.50 10.92 -26.18
CA ALA A 232 -2.03 12.29 -26.39
C ALA A 232 -2.92 13.08 -27.38
N GLN A 233 -3.55 12.42 -28.34
CA GLN A 233 -4.46 13.05 -29.30
C GLN A 233 -5.77 13.54 -28.67
N SER A 234 -6.23 12.92 -27.59
CA SER A 234 -7.41 13.37 -26.83
C SER A 234 -7.07 14.43 -25.77
N PHE A 235 -5.80 14.62 -25.45
CA PHE A 235 -5.35 15.56 -24.45
C PHE A 235 -5.43 17.00 -24.98
N LYS A 236 -6.27 17.80 -24.34
CA LYS A 236 -6.53 19.18 -24.73
C LYS A 236 -5.36 20.15 -24.41
N GLY A 237 -4.29 19.64 -23.82
CA GLY A 237 -3.10 20.38 -23.47
C GLY A 237 -2.98 20.71 -21.98
N ALA A 238 -1.80 21.21 -21.63
CA ALA A 238 -1.51 21.67 -20.29
C ALA A 238 -2.42 22.85 -19.89
N ASN A 239 -2.61 22.99 -18.58
CA ASN A 239 -3.40 24.08 -17.97
C ASN A 239 -4.91 24.03 -18.29
N GLN A 240 -5.41 22.89 -18.76
CA GLN A 240 -6.84 22.67 -18.93
C GLN A 240 -7.56 22.72 -17.57
N GLU A 241 -8.73 23.37 -17.55
CA GLU A 241 -9.63 23.38 -16.41
C GLU A 241 -10.64 22.23 -16.53
N LEU A 242 -10.78 21.45 -15.45
CA LEU A 242 -11.75 20.36 -15.35
C LEU A 242 -13.16 20.89 -15.22
N LYS A 243 -14.09 20.28 -15.94
CA LYS A 243 -15.54 20.55 -15.88
C LYS A 243 -16.29 19.26 -15.56
N PRO A 244 -17.48 19.33 -14.95
CA PRO A 244 -18.31 18.16 -14.73
C PRO A 244 -18.58 17.34 -16.00
N SER A 245 -18.64 18.00 -17.17
CA SER A 245 -18.83 17.37 -18.49
C SER A 245 -17.65 16.52 -18.95
N ASP A 246 -16.46 16.66 -18.35
CA ASP A 246 -15.27 15.85 -18.68
C ASP A 246 -15.39 14.44 -18.09
N PHE A 247 -16.30 14.23 -17.15
CA PHE A 247 -16.50 12.96 -16.45
C PHE A 247 -17.74 12.19 -16.97
N PRO A 248 -17.69 10.83 -16.96
CA PRO A 248 -16.53 10.01 -16.63
C PRO A 248 -15.55 9.93 -17.80
N PHE A 249 -14.25 9.82 -17.51
CA PHE A 249 -13.21 9.65 -18.54
C PHE A 249 -13.35 8.33 -19.30
N HIS A 250 -13.95 7.33 -18.67
CA HIS A 250 -14.20 6.01 -19.22
C HIS A 250 -15.71 5.68 -19.15
N ARG A 251 -16.34 5.40 -20.29
CA ARG A 251 -17.79 5.17 -20.40
C ARG A 251 -18.09 3.80 -20.95
N PHE A 252 -18.90 3.04 -20.20
CA PHE A 252 -19.50 1.81 -20.67
C PHE A 252 -20.86 2.07 -21.33
N LYS A 253 -21.28 1.14 -22.20
CA LYS A 253 -22.60 1.18 -22.83
C LYS A 253 -23.73 1.15 -21.78
N ASP A 254 -23.57 0.33 -20.75
CA ASP A 254 -24.46 0.27 -19.59
C ASP A 254 -23.70 0.73 -18.34
N PRO A 255 -23.97 1.95 -17.83
CA PRO A 255 -23.26 2.48 -16.66
C PRO A 255 -23.62 1.75 -15.35
N THR A 256 -24.67 0.94 -15.33
CA THR A 256 -25.13 0.20 -14.16
C THR A 256 -24.45 -1.16 -14.00
N ARG A 257 -23.70 -1.61 -15.01
CA ARG A 257 -22.98 -2.87 -15.02
C ARG A 257 -21.48 -2.64 -14.97
N PRO A 258 -20.75 -3.48 -14.20
CA PRO A 258 -19.29 -3.43 -14.23
C PRO A 258 -18.80 -3.74 -15.65
N GLY A 259 -17.82 -2.96 -16.10
CA GLY A 259 -17.09 -3.29 -17.32
C GLY A 259 -16.20 -4.49 -17.08
N SER A 260 -15.95 -5.30 -18.10
CA SER A 260 -14.86 -6.25 -18.09
C SER A 260 -13.83 -5.88 -19.13
N SER A 261 -12.57 -6.01 -18.76
CA SER A 261 -11.50 -6.16 -19.72
C SER A 261 -11.74 -7.47 -20.48
N SER A 262 -11.71 -7.40 -21.78
CA SER A 262 -12.03 -8.47 -22.75
C SER A 262 -11.23 -9.78 -22.62
N ALA A 263 -10.34 -9.91 -21.63
CA ALA A 263 -9.54 -11.11 -21.44
C ALA A 263 -10.35 -12.35 -21.02
N ASP A 264 -11.52 -12.16 -20.38
CA ASP A 264 -12.27 -13.27 -19.76
C ASP A 264 -13.59 -13.61 -20.43
N GLY A 265 -13.97 -12.93 -21.51
CA GLY A 265 -15.16 -13.26 -22.32
C GLY A 265 -16.52 -13.12 -21.62
N TYR A 266 -16.57 -12.61 -20.39
CA TYR A 266 -17.78 -12.64 -19.56
C TYR A 266 -18.56 -11.32 -19.44
N SER A 267 -18.04 -10.19 -19.89
CA SER A 267 -18.80 -8.96 -19.87
C SER A 267 -19.24 -8.52 -21.26
N LYS A 268 -20.53 -8.48 -21.44
CA LYS A 268 -21.18 -7.90 -22.63
C LYS A 268 -21.38 -6.38 -22.50
N ASN A 269 -20.59 -5.70 -21.68
CA ASN A 269 -20.69 -4.26 -21.50
C ASN A 269 -19.50 -3.55 -22.17
N PRO A 270 -19.60 -3.21 -23.47
CA PRO A 270 -18.51 -2.61 -24.20
C PRO A 270 -18.24 -1.17 -23.74
N VAL A 271 -16.98 -0.78 -23.79
CA VAL A 271 -16.55 0.62 -23.66
C VAL A 271 -16.99 1.37 -24.92
N ILE A 272 -17.72 2.46 -24.74
CA ILE A 272 -18.20 3.32 -25.83
C ILE A 272 -17.38 4.59 -25.99
N SER A 273 -16.69 5.02 -24.96
CA SER A 273 -15.68 6.09 -25.04
C SER A 273 -14.67 5.97 -23.91
N ASP A 274 -13.42 6.28 -24.22
CA ASP A 274 -12.33 6.36 -23.25
C ASP A 274 -11.38 7.47 -23.69
N SER A 275 -11.23 8.49 -22.85
CA SER A 275 -10.25 9.57 -23.10
C SER A 275 -8.83 9.14 -22.74
N MET A 276 -8.65 7.99 -22.09
CA MET A 276 -7.39 7.47 -21.55
C MET A 276 -6.69 8.43 -20.57
N GLN A 277 -7.29 9.56 -20.27
CA GLN A 277 -6.75 10.53 -19.33
C GLN A 277 -6.91 10.04 -17.90
N VAL A 278 -5.99 10.44 -17.05
CA VAL A 278 -6.06 10.22 -15.61
C VAL A 278 -6.02 11.55 -14.87
N PHE A 279 -6.68 11.59 -13.73
CA PHE A 279 -6.65 12.72 -12.82
C PHE A 279 -5.43 12.60 -11.91
N GLY A 280 -4.61 13.67 -11.84
CA GLY A 280 -3.42 13.75 -11.00
C GLY A 280 -3.29 15.10 -10.34
N SER A 281 -2.13 15.38 -9.79
CA SER A 281 -1.78 16.66 -9.18
C SER A 281 -0.67 17.36 -9.97
N GLN A 282 -0.75 18.69 -10.07
CA GLN A 282 0.31 19.45 -10.72
C GLN A 282 1.55 19.52 -9.81
N GLY A 283 2.69 19.11 -10.38
CA GLY A 283 3.99 19.17 -9.73
C GLY A 283 4.88 20.30 -10.26
N VAL A 284 6.13 19.99 -10.60
CA VAL A 284 7.11 20.96 -11.12
C VAL A 284 7.21 20.95 -12.64
N VAL A 285 7.87 21.94 -13.21
CA VAL A 285 8.18 21.95 -14.65
C VAL A 285 9.34 21.00 -14.97
N ASN A 286 9.37 20.48 -16.19
CA ASN A 286 10.43 19.56 -16.63
C ASN A 286 11.79 20.29 -16.72
N GLN A 287 12.74 19.84 -15.91
CA GLN A 287 14.09 20.42 -15.83
C GLN A 287 15.08 19.45 -15.19
N SER A 288 16.37 19.54 -15.54
CA SER A 288 17.45 18.81 -14.89
C SER A 288 18.15 19.67 -13.85
N PHE A 289 18.54 19.06 -12.75
CA PHE A 289 19.29 19.68 -11.66
C PHE A 289 20.73 19.99 -12.09
N ILE A 290 21.26 21.14 -11.67
CA ILE A 290 22.65 21.50 -11.83
C ILE A 290 23.33 21.62 -10.47
N SER A 291 22.77 22.43 -9.58
CA SER A 291 23.30 22.64 -8.23
C SER A 291 22.26 23.38 -7.38
N ILE A 292 22.43 23.35 -6.08
CA ILE A 292 21.77 24.30 -5.18
C ILE A 292 22.54 25.63 -5.15
N VAL A 293 21.86 26.67 -4.70
CA VAL A 293 22.47 27.95 -4.34
C VAL A 293 22.22 28.18 -2.87
N VAL A 294 23.26 28.15 -2.05
CA VAL A 294 23.16 28.32 -0.60
C VAL A 294 22.42 29.62 -0.27
N GLY A 295 21.43 29.55 0.61
CA GLY A 295 20.58 30.69 0.97
C GLY A 295 19.50 31.04 -0.09
N ASN A 296 19.34 30.26 -1.16
CA ASN A 296 18.31 30.47 -2.17
C ASN A 296 17.30 29.28 -2.18
N PRO A 297 15.98 29.54 -2.08
CA PRO A 297 14.98 28.47 -2.12
C PRO A 297 14.84 27.80 -3.49
N VAL A 298 15.33 28.42 -4.58
CA VAL A 298 15.23 27.90 -5.95
C VAL A 298 16.56 27.27 -6.37
N ASP A 299 16.49 26.03 -6.83
CA ASP A 299 17.64 25.30 -7.35
C ASP A 299 18.09 25.88 -8.71
N LYS A 300 19.39 25.79 -9.00
CA LYS A 300 19.91 26.07 -10.33
C LYS A 300 19.64 24.86 -11.22
N CYS A 301 18.84 25.06 -12.26
CA CYS A 301 18.38 23.99 -13.15
C CYS A 301 18.56 24.35 -14.61
N LYS A 302 18.67 23.32 -15.46
CA LYS A 302 18.63 23.43 -16.91
C LYS A 302 17.24 23.04 -17.40
N LYS A 303 16.59 23.92 -18.13
CA LYS A 303 15.28 23.66 -18.73
C LYS A 303 15.37 22.54 -19.75
N ILE A 304 14.46 21.58 -19.69
CA ILE A 304 14.26 20.51 -20.67
C ILE A 304 12.93 20.78 -21.35
N ALA A 305 12.87 20.76 -22.68
CA ALA A 305 11.61 20.93 -23.40
C ALA A 305 10.64 19.79 -23.05
N ASP A 306 9.42 20.14 -22.70
CA ASP A 306 8.35 19.18 -22.45
C ASP A 306 7.40 19.14 -23.65
N LEU A 307 7.24 17.94 -24.24
CA LEU A 307 6.40 17.76 -25.42
C LEU A 307 4.91 17.64 -25.07
N VAL A 308 4.59 17.36 -23.81
CA VAL A 308 3.22 17.13 -23.32
C VAL A 308 2.76 18.34 -22.52
N PHE A 309 3.52 18.71 -21.49
CA PHE A 309 3.16 19.80 -20.58
C PHE A 309 3.80 21.11 -21.02
N ASN A 310 3.31 21.65 -22.14
CA ASN A 310 3.75 22.94 -22.65
C ASN A 310 2.59 23.78 -23.16
N ILE A 311 2.77 25.11 -23.22
CA ILE A 311 1.87 26.06 -23.81
C ILE A 311 2.69 26.90 -24.78
N LYS A 312 2.47 26.72 -26.08
CA LYS A 312 3.18 27.45 -27.15
C LYS A 312 4.72 27.40 -26.99
N GLY A 313 5.26 26.21 -26.65
CA GLY A 313 6.68 25.96 -26.45
C GLY A 313 7.25 26.39 -25.10
N SER A 314 6.45 26.96 -24.22
CA SER A 314 6.81 27.18 -22.81
C SER A 314 6.35 26.03 -21.93
N ASN A 315 7.27 25.46 -21.13
CA ASN A 315 6.89 24.38 -20.21
C ASN A 315 5.82 24.85 -19.23
N ALA A 316 4.80 24.02 -19.06
CA ALA A 316 3.85 24.08 -17.96
C ALA A 316 4.28 23.12 -16.83
N ARG A 317 3.64 23.20 -15.67
CA ARG A 317 3.84 22.20 -14.61
C ARG A 317 3.38 20.83 -15.12
N GLN A 318 4.17 19.82 -14.86
CA GLN A 318 3.82 18.44 -15.15
C GLN A 318 2.67 18.00 -14.23
N VAL A 319 1.94 16.98 -14.64
CA VAL A 319 0.87 16.38 -13.85
C VAL A 319 1.27 14.94 -13.51
N THR A 320 1.05 14.52 -12.27
CA THR A 320 1.32 13.15 -11.83
C THR A 320 0.37 12.16 -12.52
N GLY A 321 0.85 10.95 -12.78
CA GLY A 321 0.03 9.89 -13.40
C GLY A 321 -1.02 9.27 -12.48
N ARG A 322 -1.10 9.71 -11.21
CA ARG A 322 -2.02 9.22 -10.19
C ARG A 322 -2.46 10.34 -9.28
N ASN A 323 -3.72 10.26 -8.82
CA ASN A 323 -4.23 11.21 -7.84
C ASN A 323 -3.52 11.08 -6.49
N ALA A 324 -3.30 12.22 -5.82
CA ALA A 324 -2.76 12.26 -4.48
C ALA A 324 -3.76 11.69 -3.46
N PRO A 325 -3.46 10.58 -2.77
CA PRO A 325 -4.33 10.04 -1.73
C PRO A 325 -4.24 10.92 -0.48
N SER A 326 -5.25 10.80 0.39
CA SER A 326 -5.21 11.47 1.70
C SER A 326 -4.06 10.97 2.57
N THR A 327 -3.41 11.89 3.30
CA THR A 327 -2.41 11.57 4.33
C THR A 327 -3.05 11.25 5.69
N ILE A 328 -4.35 11.57 5.86
CA ILE A 328 -5.10 11.23 7.08
C ILE A 328 -5.22 9.70 7.18
N ASN A 329 -4.93 9.15 8.35
CA ASN A 329 -4.91 7.71 8.64
C ASN A 329 -3.89 6.89 7.82
N ALA A 330 -2.98 7.53 7.07
CA ALA A 330 -1.97 6.83 6.29
C ALA A 330 -1.00 6.00 7.14
N VAL A 331 -0.78 6.40 8.39
CA VAL A 331 0.09 5.71 9.36
C VAL A 331 -0.31 4.25 9.62
N PHE A 332 -1.60 3.91 9.48
CA PHE A 332 -2.08 2.55 9.72
C PHE A 332 -1.72 1.56 8.61
N HIS A 333 -1.32 2.01 7.43
CA HIS A 333 -1.07 1.14 6.29
C HIS A 333 0.30 0.45 6.36
N ASP A 334 0.33 -0.84 6.03
CA ASP A 334 1.55 -1.64 5.99
C ASP A 334 2.47 -1.28 4.81
N ARG A 335 1.90 -0.77 3.73
CA ARG A 335 2.59 -0.26 2.54
C ARG A 335 1.87 0.95 1.98
N LEU A 336 2.60 1.87 1.37
CA LEU A 336 2.05 3.08 0.77
C LEU A 336 2.40 3.22 -0.71
N PHE A 337 1.91 4.29 -1.33
CA PHE A 337 1.67 4.44 -2.77
C PHE A 337 0.63 3.43 -3.30
N TRP A 338 0.00 3.75 -4.41
CA TRP A 338 -1.03 2.93 -5.04
C TRP A 338 -0.55 1.52 -5.45
N ASP A 339 0.75 1.34 -5.63
CA ASP A 339 1.40 0.08 -5.99
C ASP A 339 2.11 -0.60 -4.82
N GLY A 340 2.06 -0.02 -3.63
CA GLY A 340 2.67 -0.59 -2.42
C GLY A 340 4.21 -0.57 -2.41
N ARG A 341 4.87 0.21 -3.31
CA ARG A 341 6.34 0.24 -3.39
C ARG A 341 7.00 0.90 -2.18
N ALA A 342 6.31 1.83 -1.49
CA ALA A 342 6.79 2.33 -0.22
C ALA A 342 6.74 1.21 0.80
N ASN A 343 7.93 0.71 1.14
CA ASN A 343 8.10 -0.50 1.93
C ASN A 343 7.77 -0.24 3.40
N ARG A 344 7.25 -1.26 4.07
CA ARG A 344 7.01 -1.22 5.52
C ARG A 344 8.30 -1.01 6.32
N TYR A 345 9.42 -1.45 5.78
CA TYR A 345 10.73 -1.26 6.38
C TYR A 345 11.39 -0.01 5.82
N PHE A 346 11.70 0.95 6.67
CA PHE A 346 12.48 2.11 6.26
C PHE A 346 13.97 1.83 6.41
N ASN A 347 14.73 2.10 5.35
CA ASN A 347 16.18 1.90 5.28
C ASN A 347 17.00 3.19 5.48
N GLY A 348 16.34 4.33 5.76
CA GLY A 348 16.96 5.62 5.96
C GLY A 348 17.30 6.40 4.69
N VAL A 349 17.11 5.82 3.50
CA VAL A 349 17.59 6.40 2.22
C VAL A 349 16.48 6.56 1.19
N ASN A 350 15.69 5.50 0.94
CA ASN A 350 14.74 5.45 -0.17
C ASN A 350 13.49 4.62 0.14
N PRO A 351 12.46 4.62 -0.75
CA PRO A 351 11.21 3.92 -0.50
C PRO A 351 11.29 2.38 -0.49
N PHE A 352 12.39 1.81 -0.98
CA PHE A 352 12.45 0.38 -1.30
C PHE A 352 12.72 -0.52 -0.09
N GLY A 353 13.09 0.06 1.06
CA GLY A 353 13.31 -0.69 2.30
C GLY A 353 14.41 -1.74 2.16
N ASP A 354 14.10 -2.97 2.54
CA ASP A 354 15.02 -4.12 2.49
C ASP A 354 15.25 -4.69 1.08
N LEU A 355 14.56 -4.19 0.07
CA LEU A 355 14.84 -4.50 -1.34
C LEU A 355 16.12 -3.81 -1.84
N ASP A 356 16.48 -2.67 -1.27
CA ASP A 356 17.76 -2.02 -1.54
C ASP A 356 18.81 -2.46 -0.51
N LYS A 357 19.63 -3.41 -0.91
CA LYS A 357 20.70 -3.98 -0.06
C LYS A 357 21.89 -3.03 0.13
N ASP A 358 22.00 -1.98 -0.68
CA ASP A 358 23.11 -1.03 -0.68
C ASP A 358 22.78 0.27 0.09
N ALA A 359 21.54 0.44 0.52
CA ALA A 359 21.13 1.59 1.32
C ALA A 359 21.95 1.67 2.63
N ARG A 360 22.58 2.80 2.86
CA ARG A 360 23.42 3.08 4.04
C ARG A 360 23.22 4.51 4.52
N VAL A 361 23.19 4.66 5.83
CA VAL A 361 23.27 5.95 6.51
C VAL A 361 24.60 6.03 7.30
N TYR A 362 25.00 7.23 7.68
CA TYR A 362 26.22 7.42 8.45
C TYR A 362 25.89 7.44 9.94
N ARG A 363 26.71 6.76 10.74
CA ARG A 363 26.61 6.72 12.19
C ARG A 363 27.93 7.14 12.82
N LEU A 364 27.87 8.03 13.81
CA LEU A 364 29.03 8.40 14.61
C LEU A 364 29.22 7.38 15.74
N VAL A 365 30.26 6.61 15.70
CA VAL A 365 30.60 5.57 16.70
C VAL A 365 31.66 6.12 17.66
N ASN A 366 31.46 5.93 18.95
CA ASN A 366 32.34 6.41 20.04
C ASN A 366 32.70 7.90 19.95
N GLY A 367 31.84 8.70 19.31
CA GLY A 367 32.03 10.15 19.19
C GLY A 367 33.11 10.60 18.19
N VAL A 368 33.76 9.70 17.49
CA VAL A 368 34.92 9.97 16.60
C VAL A 368 34.81 9.33 15.25
N LEU A 369 34.47 8.04 15.20
CA LEU A 369 34.48 7.26 13.96
C LEU A 369 33.14 7.36 13.22
N MET A 370 33.20 7.67 11.92
CA MET A 370 32.03 7.66 11.03
C MET A 370 31.94 6.32 10.28
N GLU A 371 30.88 5.61 10.49
CA GLU A 371 30.59 4.33 9.82
C GLU A 371 29.38 4.43 8.90
N LYS A 372 29.41 3.73 7.77
CA LYS A 372 28.23 3.49 6.91
C LYS A 372 27.52 2.25 7.43
N VAL A 373 26.29 2.42 7.93
CA VAL A 373 25.50 1.32 8.51
C VAL A 373 24.19 1.11 7.76
N GLN A 374 23.73 -0.13 7.71
CA GLN A 374 22.37 -0.45 7.34
C GLN A 374 21.45 -0.22 8.56
N ILE A 375 20.31 0.36 8.30
CA ILE A 375 19.25 0.46 9.32
C ILE A 375 17.97 -0.20 8.79
N ARG A 376 17.10 -0.57 9.70
CA ARG A 376 15.82 -1.19 9.40
C ARG A 376 14.81 -0.86 10.50
N LEU A 377 13.86 0.00 10.16
CA LEU A 377 12.73 0.29 11.03
C LEU A 377 11.48 -0.39 10.46
N ASP A 378 10.84 -1.24 11.22
CA ASP A 378 9.55 -1.84 10.88
C ASP A 378 8.40 -0.86 11.18
N ASN A 379 7.21 -1.04 10.62
CA ASN A 379 6.07 -0.11 10.73
C ASN A 379 6.41 1.33 10.30
N ALA A 380 7.25 1.48 9.29
CA ALA A 380 7.77 2.77 8.83
C ALA A 380 7.43 3.06 7.35
N ALA A 381 6.27 2.57 6.88
CA ALA A 381 5.83 2.79 5.49
C ALA A 381 5.68 4.29 5.15
N LEU A 382 5.26 5.13 6.11
CA LEU A 382 5.23 6.59 5.95
C LEU A 382 6.61 7.19 5.73
N ALA A 383 7.62 6.78 6.50
CA ALA A 383 8.99 7.26 6.31
C ALA A 383 9.54 6.84 4.94
N SER A 384 9.27 5.59 4.53
CA SER A 384 9.60 5.10 3.19
C SER A 384 8.90 5.90 2.10
N GLN A 385 7.62 6.24 2.28
CA GLN A 385 6.86 7.03 1.33
C GLN A 385 7.40 8.47 1.23
N ALA A 386 7.65 9.12 2.37
CA ALA A 386 8.05 10.52 2.42
C ALA A 386 9.34 10.82 1.64
N VAL A 387 10.25 9.86 1.54
CA VAL A 387 11.51 10.03 0.79
C VAL A 387 11.37 9.86 -0.72
N GLY A 388 10.20 9.54 -1.25
CA GLY A 388 9.96 9.41 -2.70
C GLY A 388 9.68 10.73 -3.41
N PRO A 389 8.57 11.43 -3.09
CA PRO A 389 8.07 12.58 -3.86
C PRO A 389 9.05 13.75 -3.98
N VAL A 390 9.82 14.02 -2.92
CA VAL A 390 10.74 15.15 -2.86
C VAL A 390 11.89 15.06 -3.86
N LEU A 391 12.20 13.88 -4.37
CA LEU A 391 13.18 13.63 -5.43
C LEU A 391 12.52 13.31 -6.79
N SER A 392 11.21 13.25 -6.87
CA SER A 392 10.49 13.00 -8.11
C SER A 392 10.56 14.20 -9.05
N ALA A 393 11.07 13.96 -10.27
CA ALA A 393 11.19 14.99 -11.32
C ALA A 393 9.84 15.49 -11.85
N VAL A 394 8.74 14.82 -11.50
CA VAL A 394 7.38 15.26 -11.84
C VAL A 394 6.74 16.00 -10.67
N GLU A 395 7.01 15.58 -9.42
CA GLU A 395 6.29 16.08 -8.24
C GLU A 395 6.94 17.33 -7.63
N MET A 396 8.21 17.24 -7.19
CA MET A 396 8.84 18.30 -6.39
C MET A 396 10.27 18.65 -6.82
N SER A 397 10.93 17.86 -7.65
CA SER A 397 12.35 17.98 -7.92
C SER A 397 12.65 18.33 -9.38
N ALA A 398 13.83 18.90 -9.60
CA ALA A 398 14.51 18.77 -10.88
C ALA A 398 15.14 17.36 -10.95
N ASP A 399 15.21 16.78 -12.17
CA ASP A 399 15.79 15.47 -12.40
C ASP A 399 17.27 15.44 -12.02
N GLY A 400 17.68 14.43 -11.25
CA GLY A 400 19.06 14.23 -10.80
C GLY A 400 19.43 14.89 -9.47
N ARG A 401 18.52 15.59 -8.76
CA ARG A 401 18.78 16.08 -7.39
C ARG A 401 18.76 14.92 -6.39
N ASP A 402 19.65 14.95 -5.41
CA ASP A 402 19.69 13.99 -4.31
C ASP A 402 19.34 14.60 -2.94
N PHE A 403 19.25 13.76 -1.90
CA PHE A 403 18.94 14.21 -0.54
C PHE A 403 20.04 15.04 0.11
N ARG A 404 21.29 14.85 -0.28
CA ARG A 404 22.42 15.62 0.29
C ARG A 404 22.35 17.07 -0.18
N GLU A 405 22.02 17.27 -1.46
CA GLU A 405 21.79 18.59 -2.03
C GLU A 405 20.55 19.27 -1.41
N LEU A 406 19.45 18.52 -1.24
CA LEU A 406 18.27 19.03 -0.54
C LEU A 406 18.59 19.43 0.91
N GLY A 407 19.35 18.59 1.63
CA GLY A 407 19.79 18.86 2.98
C GLY A 407 20.65 20.13 3.07
N ARG A 408 21.64 20.27 2.18
CA ARG A 408 22.49 21.47 2.08
C ARG A 408 21.66 22.72 1.82
N LYS A 409 20.65 22.64 0.95
CA LYS A 409 19.74 23.76 0.70
C LYS A 409 18.95 24.14 1.96
N LEU A 410 18.17 23.21 2.50
CA LEU A 410 17.26 23.52 3.61
C LEU A 410 17.99 23.91 4.90
N LEU A 411 19.13 23.29 5.19
CA LEU A 411 19.94 23.67 6.36
C LEU A 411 20.53 25.10 6.27
N SER A 412 20.53 25.72 5.09
CA SER A 412 20.95 27.10 4.87
C SER A 412 19.80 28.12 4.81
N LEU A 413 18.56 27.66 5.01
CA LEU A 413 17.36 28.49 4.88
C LEU A 413 16.59 28.54 6.21
N GLN A 414 15.93 29.67 6.46
CA GLN A 414 14.91 29.77 7.52
C GLN A 414 13.74 28.85 7.16
N PRO A 415 13.29 27.95 8.07
CA PRO A 415 12.14 27.10 7.80
C PRO A 415 10.88 27.92 7.52
N LEU A 416 10.14 27.55 6.48
CA LEU A 416 8.88 28.21 6.07
C LEU A 416 9.04 29.71 5.74
N ALA A 417 10.22 30.21 5.38
CA ALA A 417 10.47 31.64 5.14
C ALA A 417 9.54 32.29 4.11
N LEU A 418 9.00 31.50 3.17
CA LEU A 418 8.09 31.97 2.13
C LEU A 418 6.63 31.91 2.53
N GLN A 419 6.31 31.49 3.77
CA GLN A 419 4.96 31.19 4.24
C GLN A 419 4.69 31.86 5.59
N LYS A 420 3.42 32.11 5.87
CA LYS A 420 2.99 32.58 7.21
C LYS A 420 2.66 31.36 8.07
N VAL A 421 3.08 31.40 9.31
CA VAL A 421 2.72 30.45 10.36
C VAL A 421 1.68 31.08 11.24
N HIS A 422 0.51 30.45 11.39
CA HIS A 422 -0.56 30.95 12.25
C HIS A 422 -0.16 30.83 13.74
N GLU A 423 -0.56 31.79 14.55
CA GLU A 423 -0.24 31.77 15.99
C GLU A 423 -0.92 30.62 16.73
N ASP A 424 -2.13 30.25 16.30
CA ASP A 424 -2.88 29.12 16.85
C ASP A 424 -2.50 27.76 16.21
N ASP A 425 -1.44 27.69 15.38
CA ASP A 425 -0.96 26.40 14.89
C ASP A 425 -0.50 25.53 16.07
N SER A 426 -1.17 24.41 16.29
CA SER A 426 -0.98 23.55 17.46
C SER A 426 0.42 22.95 17.60
N VAL A 427 1.23 23.01 16.55
CA VAL A 427 2.60 22.44 16.52
C VAL A 427 3.65 23.52 16.30
N LEU A 428 3.44 24.39 15.32
CA LEU A 428 4.44 25.37 14.88
C LEU A 428 4.22 26.78 15.45
N GLY A 429 3.03 27.09 16.00
CA GLY A 429 2.71 28.43 16.51
C GLY A 429 3.70 28.96 17.53
N ILE A 430 4.19 28.10 18.43
CA ILE A 430 5.20 28.45 19.44
C ILE A 430 6.60 28.74 18.88
N TYR A 431 6.85 28.38 17.62
CA TYR A 431 8.13 28.57 16.92
C TYR A 431 8.07 29.67 15.87
N ARG A 432 6.88 30.25 15.60
CA ARG A 432 6.73 31.28 14.57
C ARG A 432 7.63 32.48 14.83
N ASP A 433 8.10 33.10 13.77
CA ASP A 433 8.82 34.37 13.90
C ASP A 433 7.87 35.50 14.30
N SER A 434 8.43 36.56 14.87
CA SER A 434 7.70 37.72 15.39
C SER A 434 6.83 38.41 14.35
N ASP A 435 7.25 38.44 13.07
CA ASP A 435 6.48 38.97 11.95
C ASP A 435 5.46 37.96 11.38
N GLY A 436 5.43 36.74 11.93
CA GLY A 436 4.58 35.64 11.50
C GLY A 436 5.06 34.91 10.25
N ARG A 437 6.19 35.26 9.66
CA ARG A 437 6.75 34.66 8.46
C ARG A 437 7.83 33.65 8.82
N GLY A 438 7.60 32.37 8.52
CA GLY A 438 8.53 31.30 8.85
C GLY A 438 8.63 31.02 10.34
N LEU A 439 9.64 30.25 10.69
CA LEU A 439 9.98 29.93 12.09
C LEU A 439 11.18 30.78 12.53
N ASN A 440 11.19 31.16 13.79
CA ASN A 440 12.32 31.89 14.39
C ASN A 440 13.56 30.97 14.40
N GLU A 441 14.62 31.38 13.70
CA GLU A 441 15.83 30.57 13.50
C GLU A 441 16.60 30.33 14.78
N GLU A 442 16.53 31.24 15.77
CA GLU A 442 17.21 31.08 17.05
C GLU A 442 16.64 29.88 17.84
N VAL A 443 15.37 29.56 17.66
CA VAL A 443 14.69 28.50 18.40
C VAL A 443 14.30 27.30 17.54
N ALA A 444 14.18 27.43 16.22
CA ALA A 444 13.65 26.42 15.33
C ALA A 444 14.27 26.42 13.91
N SER A 445 15.56 26.69 13.75
CA SER A 445 16.24 26.38 12.47
C SER A 445 16.22 24.87 12.22
N TYR A 446 16.28 24.43 10.94
CA TYR A 446 16.30 23.00 10.60
C TYR A 446 17.42 22.25 11.33
N ALA A 447 18.62 22.83 11.37
CA ALA A 447 19.74 22.22 12.10
C ALA A 447 19.46 22.08 13.60
N LYS A 448 18.78 23.04 14.22
CA LYS A 448 18.42 22.99 15.63
C LYS A 448 17.33 21.95 15.90
N LEU A 449 16.27 21.94 15.10
CA LEU A 449 15.20 20.95 15.18
C LEU A 449 15.73 19.52 15.01
N ILE A 450 16.66 19.27 14.07
CA ILE A 450 17.31 17.97 13.92
C ILE A 450 18.09 17.59 15.17
N ARG A 451 18.92 18.51 15.70
CA ARG A 451 19.71 18.25 16.93
C ARG A 451 18.84 17.96 18.15
N GLU A 452 17.69 18.60 18.24
CA GLU A 452 16.75 18.41 19.35
C GLU A 452 15.89 17.16 19.18
N SER A 453 15.57 16.75 17.95
CA SER A 453 14.75 15.58 17.65
C SER A 453 15.51 14.27 17.69
N PHE A 454 16.73 14.24 17.12
CA PHE A 454 17.45 12.99 16.84
C PHE A 454 18.62 12.74 17.78
N ASN A 455 18.94 11.47 18.00
CA ASN A 455 20.11 11.05 18.76
C ASN A 455 21.40 11.54 18.10
N ARG A 456 22.38 11.91 18.95
CA ARG A 456 23.61 12.59 18.54
C ARG A 456 24.42 11.81 17.49
N GLU A 457 24.36 10.50 17.54
CA GLU A 457 25.11 9.61 16.65
C GLU A 457 24.71 9.72 15.17
N TRP A 458 23.55 10.30 14.86
CA TRP A 458 23.05 10.43 13.50
C TRP A 458 23.39 11.77 12.83
N TRP A 459 23.88 12.78 13.59
CA TRP A 459 24.12 14.11 13.04
C TRP A 459 25.42 14.80 13.48
N ALA A 460 26.07 14.35 14.59
CA ALA A 460 27.13 15.10 15.23
C ALA A 460 28.53 14.84 14.70
N GLY A 461 28.68 14.05 13.64
CA GLY A 461 29.98 13.81 12.99
C GLY A 461 30.46 15.00 12.18
N GLY A 462 31.73 14.95 11.77
CA GLY A 462 32.36 15.95 10.91
C GLY A 462 31.90 15.89 9.46
N LYS A 463 32.71 16.48 8.57
CA LYS A 463 32.49 16.37 7.13
C LYS A 463 32.73 14.95 6.66
N ILE A 464 31.84 14.48 5.78
CA ILE A 464 31.99 13.24 5.06
C ILE A 464 32.99 13.46 3.92
N THR A 465 33.93 12.56 3.75
CA THR A 465 34.95 12.64 2.69
C THR A 465 34.37 12.57 1.29
N ASP A 466 33.26 11.87 1.12
CA ASP A 466 32.54 11.72 -0.14
C ASP A 466 31.68 12.98 -0.43
N GLY A 467 32.12 13.81 -1.38
CA GLY A 467 31.40 15.01 -1.82
C GLY A 467 31.45 16.22 -0.89
N GLY A 468 32.18 16.15 0.24
CA GLY A 468 32.35 17.27 1.19
C GLY A 468 31.09 17.70 1.90
N TYR A 469 30.12 16.80 2.08
CA TYR A 469 28.90 17.01 2.83
C TYR A 469 29.17 16.89 4.33
N THR A 470 28.41 17.63 5.12
CA THR A 470 28.35 17.41 6.58
C THR A 470 27.61 16.12 6.89
N HIS A 471 27.79 15.58 8.10
CA HIS A 471 27.04 14.39 8.54
C HIS A 471 25.51 14.61 8.47
N MET A 472 25.06 15.80 8.81
CA MET A 472 23.65 16.17 8.79
C MET A 472 23.10 16.24 7.35
N GLU A 473 23.86 16.76 6.39
CA GLU A 473 23.50 16.76 4.98
C GLU A 473 23.47 15.33 4.41
N ALA A 474 24.45 14.50 4.75
CA ALA A 474 24.57 13.14 4.27
C ALA A 474 23.44 12.22 4.75
N ASN A 475 22.90 12.45 5.95
CA ASN A 475 21.78 11.72 6.54
C ASN A 475 20.43 12.43 6.37
N PHE A 476 20.32 13.42 5.50
CA PHE A 476 19.10 14.22 5.44
C PHE A 476 17.86 13.41 5.08
N SER A 477 18.00 12.34 4.29
CA SER A 477 16.92 11.39 4.00
C SER A 477 16.36 10.70 5.25
N LEU A 478 17.23 10.34 6.19
CA LEU A 478 16.83 9.74 7.48
C LEU A 478 15.96 10.70 8.28
N PHE A 479 16.41 11.96 8.43
CA PHE A 479 15.67 12.98 9.17
C PHE A 479 14.37 13.35 8.49
N TRP A 480 14.38 13.51 7.17
CA TRP A 480 13.22 13.80 6.34
C TRP A 480 12.14 12.72 6.50
N GLY A 481 12.50 11.45 6.28
CA GLY A 481 11.56 10.34 6.36
C GLY A 481 10.94 10.18 7.74
N LEU A 482 11.76 10.11 8.77
CA LEU A 482 11.28 9.89 10.14
C LEU A 482 10.51 11.09 10.71
N ALA A 483 10.94 12.32 10.44
CA ALA A 483 10.24 13.50 10.94
C ALA A 483 8.85 13.66 10.29
N ILE A 484 8.74 13.46 8.96
CA ILE A 484 7.44 13.51 8.27
C ILE A 484 6.53 12.37 8.74
N MET A 485 7.05 11.15 8.92
CA MET A 485 6.31 10.06 9.53
C MET A 485 5.76 10.45 10.90
N MET A 486 6.56 11.08 11.76
CA MET A 486 6.11 11.53 13.07
C MET A 486 5.00 12.59 13.00
N TYR A 487 5.09 13.51 12.04
CA TYR A 487 4.02 14.48 11.82
C TYR A 487 2.75 13.81 11.30
N GLU A 488 2.85 13.02 10.24
CA GLU A 488 1.67 12.36 9.64
C GLU A 488 1.04 11.34 10.58
N SER A 489 1.79 10.74 11.52
CA SER A 489 1.26 9.87 12.56
C SER A 489 0.28 10.58 13.52
N THR A 490 0.30 11.91 13.57
CA THR A 490 -0.66 12.72 14.32
C THR A 490 -1.96 12.99 13.55
N LEU A 491 -1.98 12.71 12.25
CA LEU A 491 -3.14 12.95 11.38
C LEU A 491 -4.09 11.75 11.42
N VAL A 492 -4.74 11.56 12.55
CA VAL A 492 -5.67 10.46 12.81
C VAL A 492 -7.09 11.00 12.94
N SER A 493 -8.03 10.38 12.20
CA SER A 493 -9.45 10.73 12.20
C SER A 493 -10.24 9.68 12.98
N ASP A 494 -10.18 9.76 14.32
CA ASP A 494 -10.77 8.81 15.27
C ASP A 494 -11.99 9.34 16.03
N GLN A 495 -12.50 10.52 15.63
CA GLN A 495 -13.67 11.17 16.23
C GLN A 495 -14.77 11.44 15.19
N THR A 496 -14.96 10.51 14.28
CA THR A 496 -15.97 10.62 13.23
C THR A 496 -17.37 10.28 13.78
N PRO A 497 -18.45 10.65 13.08
CA PRO A 497 -19.79 10.16 13.42
C PRO A 497 -19.88 8.63 13.45
N PHE A 498 -19.07 7.93 12.64
CA PHE A 498 -19.01 6.47 12.69
C PHE A 498 -18.39 5.98 14.00
N ASP A 499 -17.31 6.60 14.48
CA ASP A 499 -16.68 6.22 15.75
C ASP A 499 -17.66 6.37 16.92
N ALA A 500 -18.40 7.48 16.97
CA ALA A 500 -19.45 7.69 17.96
C ALA A 500 -20.56 6.62 17.87
N TYR A 501 -21.01 6.28 16.67
CA TYR A 501 -21.97 5.22 16.42
C TYR A 501 -21.45 3.84 16.88
N ALA A 502 -20.20 3.52 16.57
CA ALA A 502 -19.56 2.27 16.96
C ALA A 502 -19.39 2.15 18.49
N LYS A 503 -19.21 3.27 19.18
CA LYS A 503 -19.19 3.38 20.66
C LYS A 503 -20.58 3.33 21.30
N GLY A 504 -21.65 3.27 20.51
CA GLY A 504 -23.03 3.07 20.99
C GLY A 504 -23.97 4.26 20.83
N ASP A 505 -23.51 5.42 20.38
CA ASP A 505 -24.39 6.54 20.07
C ASP A 505 -25.14 6.27 18.75
N ARG A 506 -26.32 5.69 18.87
CA ARG A 506 -27.18 5.36 17.74
C ARG A 506 -27.70 6.57 16.98
N SER A 507 -27.60 7.78 17.53
CA SER A 507 -28.03 9.04 16.89
C SER A 507 -26.94 9.67 16.01
N ALA A 508 -25.68 9.26 16.18
CA ALA A 508 -24.54 9.83 15.46
C ALA A 508 -24.57 9.61 13.94
N LEU A 509 -25.29 8.58 13.46
CA LEU A 509 -25.51 8.35 12.03
C LEU A 509 -26.97 8.59 11.63
N SER A 510 -27.16 9.22 10.47
CA SER A 510 -28.47 9.33 9.85
C SER A 510 -29.02 7.94 9.46
N GLU A 511 -30.36 7.82 9.29
CA GLU A 511 -30.97 6.54 8.85
C GLU A 511 -30.44 6.08 7.48
N ASN A 512 -30.16 7.02 6.56
CA ASN A 512 -29.55 6.67 5.29
C ASN A 512 -28.11 6.15 5.45
N ALA A 513 -27.31 6.73 6.34
CA ALA A 513 -25.96 6.24 6.62
C ALA A 513 -26.00 4.84 7.27
N LYS A 514 -26.93 4.59 8.19
CA LYS A 514 -27.15 3.26 8.78
C LYS A 514 -27.57 2.23 7.73
N LYS A 515 -28.46 2.62 6.79
CA LYS A 515 -28.83 1.78 5.65
C LYS A 515 -27.64 1.47 4.76
N GLY A 516 -26.81 2.48 4.44
CA GLY A 516 -25.57 2.31 3.70
C GLY A 516 -24.59 1.37 4.40
N PHE A 517 -24.44 1.50 5.73
CA PHE A 517 -23.59 0.61 6.53
C PHE A 517 -24.08 -0.85 6.48
N ARG A 518 -25.41 -1.09 6.54
CA ARG A 518 -25.95 -2.45 6.36
C ARG A 518 -25.61 -3.03 4.99
N ILE A 519 -25.73 -2.23 3.92
CA ILE A 519 -25.35 -2.65 2.57
C ILE A 519 -23.85 -2.95 2.50
N PHE A 520 -23.02 -2.09 3.08
CA PHE A 520 -21.56 -2.27 3.17
C PHE A 520 -21.19 -3.61 3.83
N MET A 521 -21.86 -3.94 4.93
CA MET A 521 -21.61 -5.16 5.70
C MET A 521 -22.11 -6.43 4.99
N ASN A 522 -23.18 -6.36 4.20
CA ASN A 522 -23.89 -7.53 3.68
C ASN A 522 -23.90 -7.58 2.15
N GLU A 523 -24.92 -7.01 1.50
CA GLU A 523 -25.16 -7.18 0.05
C GLU A 523 -24.07 -6.57 -0.82
N GLY A 524 -23.49 -5.45 -0.39
CA GLY A 524 -22.40 -4.76 -1.09
C GLY A 524 -21.07 -5.49 -1.00
N LYS A 525 -20.91 -6.42 -0.01
CA LYS A 525 -19.68 -7.18 0.25
C LYS A 525 -18.42 -6.32 0.42
N CYS A 526 -18.58 -5.02 0.70
CA CYS A 526 -17.46 -4.09 0.82
C CYS A 526 -16.56 -4.46 2.01
N ILE A 527 -17.16 -5.01 3.08
CA ILE A 527 -16.45 -5.50 4.28
C ILE A 527 -15.37 -6.54 3.94
N THR A 528 -15.46 -7.24 2.82
CA THR A 528 -14.48 -8.26 2.43
C THR A 528 -13.07 -7.70 2.26
N CYS A 529 -12.96 -6.45 1.82
CA CYS A 529 -11.70 -5.73 1.63
C CYS A 529 -11.55 -4.55 2.61
N HIS A 530 -12.68 -3.92 2.98
CA HIS A 530 -12.73 -2.74 3.84
C HIS A 530 -13.19 -3.11 5.25
N HIS A 531 -12.40 -3.92 5.95
CA HIS A 531 -12.69 -4.45 7.28
C HIS A 531 -11.80 -3.83 8.37
N GLY A 532 -12.15 -4.08 9.64
CA GLY A 532 -11.44 -3.55 10.79
C GLY A 532 -11.75 -2.09 11.10
N PRO A 533 -11.24 -1.55 12.21
CA PRO A 533 -11.44 -0.16 12.61
C PRO A 533 -10.96 0.86 11.56
N GLU A 534 -9.95 0.52 10.78
CA GLU A 534 -9.38 1.36 9.72
C GLU A 534 -10.15 1.28 8.39
N PHE A 535 -11.17 0.45 8.29
CA PHE A 535 -11.89 0.15 7.04
C PHE A 535 -10.96 -0.28 5.88
N ALA A 536 -9.85 -0.94 6.21
CA ALA A 536 -8.87 -1.37 5.22
C ALA A 536 -8.18 -2.69 5.61
N GLY A 537 -8.22 -3.67 4.74
CA GLY A 537 -7.54 -4.96 4.94
C GLY A 537 -6.01 -4.91 4.75
N ALA A 538 -5.46 -3.76 4.33
CA ALA A 538 -4.03 -3.58 4.07
C ALA A 538 -3.29 -2.82 5.19
N THR A 539 -3.89 -2.69 6.36
CA THR A 539 -3.30 -2.03 7.52
C THR A 539 -2.39 -2.97 8.33
N VAL A 540 -1.56 -2.39 9.17
CA VAL A 540 -0.63 -3.15 10.04
C VAL A 540 -1.40 -4.09 10.96
N SER A 541 -2.49 -3.62 11.60
CA SER A 541 -3.35 -4.44 12.46
C SER A 541 -3.94 -5.64 11.72
N MET A 542 -4.38 -5.43 10.46
CA MET A 542 -5.01 -6.48 9.66
C MET A 542 -4.01 -7.44 9.01
N THR A 543 -2.78 -7.00 8.75
CA THR A 543 -1.76 -7.85 8.12
C THR A 543 -0.90 -8.59 9.13
N ARG A 544 -0.81 -8.10 10.38
CA ARG A 544 0.11 -8.65 11.41
C ARG A 544 -0.55 -9.07 12.72
N GLY A 545 -1.84 -8.83 12.91
CA GLY A 545 -2.56 -9.23 14.12
C GLY A 545 -2.22 -8.41 15.36
N GLN A 546 -1.79 -7.18 15.21
CA GLN A 546 -1.63 -6.23 16.33
C GLN A 546 -2.99 -5.65 16.73
N LEU A 547 -3.91 -6.52 17.14
CA LEU A 547 -5.09 -6.12 17.88
C LEU A 547 -4.70 -6.10 19.36
N SER A 548 -4.79 -4.94 19.98
CA SER A 548 -4.56 -4.74 21.42
C SER A 548 -5.51 -5.56 22.28
#